data_e42b2f89f39b2e6b469948db3be2488c
#
_entry.id   e42b2f89f39b2e6b469948db3be2488c
#
_cell.length_a   1.000
_cell.length_b   1.000
_cell.length_c   1.000
_cell.angle_alpha   90.00
_cell.angle_beta   90.00
_cell.angle_gamma   90.00
#
_symmetry.space_group_name_H-M   'P 1'
#
loop_
_entity.id
_entity.type
_entity.pdbx_description
1 polymer ?
#
loop_
_entity_poly.entity_id
_entity_poly.type
_entity_poly.pdbx_seq_one_letter_code
_entity_poly.pdbx_strand_id
1 'polypeptide(L)'
;MEIRKFVDTCGDDAYALALIVTKSFDSAKKIFAKTALNCGKYEELFSVTADVWAECRESDSNDEAVTLTGLELSAKLEALLKEVLMKPQIMRGIIHLYYENDLDVNRIAEVTGESEKYISGQLSKLPAELAEALDKHYKEICIKIRAEDKLKAYVVKASDTGDRRMFEVKEDAVPIHRWTKKQKVIVVIIAAIITILVCIVIPIWSAYIEMIKAEREMDFEEPATDEIFSYTYEPDEE
;
A
#
# COMPACT_ATOMS: atom_id res chain seq x y z
N MET A 1 -15.01 22.25 -12.23
CA MET A 1 -15.49 21.46 -13.40
C MET A 1 -16.76 20.71 -12.99
N GLU A 2 -17.75 20.55 -13.86
CA GLU A 2 -18.93 19.72 -13.59
C GLU A 2 -18.59 18.23 -13.74
N ILE A 3 -19.28 17.34 -13.01
CA ILE A 3 -19.02 15.88 -13.03
C ILE A 3 -19.09 15.33 -14.44
N ARG A 4 -20.11 15.71 -15.22
CA ARG A 4 -20.28 15.26 -16.60
C ARG A 4 -19.07 15.66 -17.46
N LYS A 5 -18.70 16.94 -17.39
CA LYS A 5 -17.52 17.42 -18.10
C LYS A 5 -16.24 16.69 -17.67
N PHE A 6 -16.09 16.39 -16.37
CA PHE A 6 -14.97 15.61 -15.86
C PHE A 6 -14.92 14.23 -16.51
N VAL A 7 -16.04 13.49 -16.46
CA VAL A 7 -16.12 12.13 -17.05
C VAL A 7 -15.81 12.15 -18.54
N ASP A 8 -16.39 13.11 -19.28
CA ASP A 8 -16.24 13.20 -20.75
C ASP A 8 -14.83 13.62 -21.18
N THR A 9 -14.08 14.36 -20.34
CA THR A 9 -12.78 14.93 -20.74
C THR A 9 -11.58 14.19 -20.18
N CYS A 10 -11.66 13.65 -18.98
CA CYS A 10 -10.53 13.03 -18.28
C CYS A 10 -10.87 11.78 -17.48
N GLY A 11 -12.12 11.33 -17.53
CA GLY A 11 -12.56 10.16 -16.76
C GLY A 11 -11.80 8.89 -17.09
N ASP A 12 -11.62 8.63 -18.39
CA ASP A 12 -10.91 7.43 -18.88
C ASP A 12 -9.43 7.45 -18.44
N ASP A 13 -8.78 8.63 -18.53
CA ASP A 13 -7.37 8.79 -18.16
C ASP A 13 -7.18 8.67 -16.64
N ALA A 14 -8.06 9.29 -15.86
CA ALA A 14 -8.07 9.20 -14.41
C ALA A 14 -8.23 7.76 -13.93
N TYR A 15 -9.14 7.03 -14.55
CA TYR A 15 -9.37 5.63 -14.23
C TYR A 15 -8.20 4.73 -14.65
N ALA A 16 -7.64 4.92 -15.85
CA ALA A 16 -6.50 4.14 -16.33
C ALA A 16 -5.27 4.33 -15.43
N LEU A 17 -4.98 5.57 -15.03
CA LEU A 17 -3.92 5.86 -14.06
C LEU A 17 -4.18 5.13 -12.74
N ALA A 18 -5.37 5.27 -12.18
CA ALA A 18 -5.73 4.62 -10.92
C ALA A 18 -5.60 3.09 -11.01
N LEU A 19 -6.04 2.48 -12.12
CA LEU A 19 -5.97 1.03 -12.34
C LEU A 19 -4.52 0.53 -12.42
N ILE A 20 -3.68 1.19 -13.22
CA ILE A 20 -2.27 0.82 -13.38
C ILE A 20 -1.51 0.96 -12.06
N VAL A 21 -1.76 2.04 -11.33
CA VAL A 21 -1.06 2.32 -10.08
C VAL A 21 -1.51 1.37 -8.95
N THR A 22 -2.81 1.09 -8.82
CA THR A 22 -3.34 0.26 -7.73
C THR A 22 -3.39 -1.22 -8.06
N LYS A 23 -3.38 -1.61 -9.34
CA LYS A 23 -3.63 -2.97 -9.84
C LYS A 23 -5.00 -3.55 -9.43
N SER A 24 -5.95 -2.73 -9.02
CA SER A 24 -7.24 -3.17 -8.49
C SER A 24 -8.38 -2.41 -9.14
N PHE A 25 -9.31 -3.13 -9.78
CA PHE A 25 -10.52 -2.53 -10.34
C PHE A 25 -11.36 -1.83 -9.28
N ASP A 26 -11.48 -2.42 -8.08
CA ASP A 26 -12.28 -1.85 -7.00
C ASP A 26 -11.64 -0.58 -6.42
N SER A 27 -10.31 -0.60 -6.23
CA SER A 27 -9.56 0.59 -5.80
C SER A 27 -9.63 1.68 -6.86
N ALA A 28 -9.44 1.35 -8.14
CA ALA A 28 -9.54 2.31 -9.23
C ALA A 28 -10.93 2.96 -9.32
N LYS A 29 -12.01 2.19 -9.15
CA LYS A 29 -13.38 2.73 -9.10
C LYS A 29 -13.59 3.66 -7.92
N LYS A 30 -13.10 3.30 -6.74
CA LYS A 30 -13.20 4.16 -5.54
C LYS A 30 -12.47 5.49 -5.74
N ILE A 31 -11.24 5.43 -6.25
CA ILE A 31 -10.44 6.62 -6.55
C ILE A 31 -11.14 7.48 -7.60
N PHE A 32 -11.58 6.87 -8.71
CA PHE A 32 -12.33 7.58 -9.74
C PHE A 32 -13.57 8.28 -9.19
N ALA A 33 -14.37 7.57 -8.39
CA ALA A 33 -15.58 8.12 -7.78
C ALA A 33 -15.25 9.32 -6.87
N LYS A 34 -14.21 9.20 -6.02
CA LYS A 34 -13.76 10.27 -5.13
C LYS A 34 -13.27 11.49 -5.92
N THR A 35 -12.48 11.28 -6.97
CA THR A 35 -12.00 12.33 -7.85
C THR A 35 -13.15 13.02 -8.59
N ALA A 36 -14.13 12.26 -9.09
CA ALA A 36 -15.31 12.80 -9.74
C ALA A 36 -16.15 13.68 -8.79
N LEU A 37 -16.30 13.29 -7.53
CA LEU A 37 -16.98 14.11 -6.50
C LEU A 37 -16.25 15.42 -6.20
N ASN A 38 -14.93 15.41 -6.32
CA ASN A 38 -14.07 16.58 -6.11
C ASN A 38 -13.88 17.44 -7.37
N CYS A 39 -14.44 17.05 -8.51
CA CYS A 39 -14.17 17.70 -9.81
C CYS A 39 -14.44 19.21 -9.84
N GLY A 40 -15.32 19.74 -8.98
CA GLY A 40 -15.55 21.16 -8.82
C GLY A 40 -14.33 21.98 -8.42
N LYS A 41 -13.29 21.33 -7.88
CA LYS A 41 -12.03 21.97 -7.44
C LYS A 41 -11.00 22.08 -8.58
N TYR A 42 -11.20 21.36 -9.69
CA TYR A 42 -10.23 21.29 -10.77
C TYR A 42 -10.49 22.32 -11.84
N GLU A 43 -9.46 23.05 -12.20
CA GLU A 43 -9.46 23.99 -13.32
C GLU A 43 -8.90 23.33 -14.59
N GLU A 44 -7.92 22.43 -14.43
CA GLU A 44 -7.18 21.78 -15.51
C GLU A 44 -7.05 20.25 -15.28
N LEU A 45 -6.80 19.51 -16.36
CA LEU A 45 -6.53 18.07 -16.36
C LEU A 45 -5.36 17.70 -15.45
N PHE A 46 -4.35 18.53 -15.39
CA PHE A 46 -3.17 18.31 -14.56
C PHE A 46 -3.52 18.21 -13.07
N SER A 47 -4.42 19.06 -12.58
CA SER A 47 -4.91 19.00 -11.18
C SER A 47 -5.64 17.71 -10.89
N VAL A 48 -6.38 17.16 -11.87
CA VAL A 48 -7.04 15.85 -11.77
C VAL A 48 -6.01 14.74 -11.61
N THR A 49 -4.98 14.75 -12.46
CA THR A 49 -3.91 13.73 -12.43
C THR A 49 -3.18 13.74 -11.09
N ALA A 50 -2.89 14.90 -10.54
CA ALA A 50 -2.25 15.04 -9.23
C ALA A 50 -3.14 14.50 -8.08
N ASP A 51 -4.44 14.76 -8.13
CA ASP A 51 -5.39 14.27 -7.12
C ASP A 51 -5.56 12.75 -7.20
N VAL A 52 -5.70 12.20 -8.41
CA VAL A 52 -5.74 10.74 -8.63
C VAL A 52 -4.47 10.08 -8.10
N TRP A 53 -3.30 10.68 -8.36
CA TRP A 53 -2.04 10.17 -7.85
C TRP A 53 -2.00 10.16 -6.31
N ALA A 54 -2.41 11.26 -5.67
CA ALA A 54 -2.46 11.38 -4.21
C ALA A 54 -3.35 10.28 -3.60
N GLU A 55 -4.55 10.08 -4.17
CA GLU A 55 -5.48 9.03 -3.74
C GLU A 55 -4.91 7.61 -3.96
N CYS A 56 -4.19 7.39 -5.06
CA CYS A 56 -3.51 6.12 -5.30
C CYS A 56 -2.45 5.81 -4.24
N ARG A 57 -1.74 6.82 -3.74
CA ARG A 57 -0.72 6.65 -2.69
C ARG A 57 -1.31 6.28 -1.34
N GLU A 58 -2.50 6.81 -1.03
CA GLU A 58 -3.22 6.50 0.22
C GLU A 58 -3.91 5.14 0.17
N SER A 59 -4.14 4.61 -1.03
CA SER A 59 -4.76 3.31 -1.22
C SER A 59 -3.79 2.19 -0.86
N ASP A 60 -4.17 1.34 0.10
CA ASP A 60 -3.45 0.11 0.38
C ASP A 60 -3.43 -0.76 -0.89
N SER A 61 -2.29 -0.77 -1.56
CA SER A 61 -2.05 -1.69 -2.67
C SER A 61 -1.82 -3.07 -2.09
N ASN A 62 -2.91 -3.81 -1.85
CA ASN A 62 -2.77 -5.24 -1.64
C ASN A 62 -2.03 -5.83 -2.85
N ASP A 63 -0.93 -6.53 -2.58
CA ASP A 63 -0.08 -7.17 -3.59
C ASP A 63 -0.74 -8.36 -4.32
N GLU A 64 -2.06 -8.50 -4.21
CA GLU A 64 -2.80 -9.47 -5.00
C GLU A 64 -2.60 -9.16 -6.48
N ALA A 65 -1.95 -10.12 -7.15
CA ALA A 65 -1.72 -10.08 -8.58
C ALA A 65 -3.06 -9.91 -9.30
N VAL A 66 -3.38 -8.68 -9.69
CA VAL A 66 -4.50 -8.45 -10.57
C VAL A 66 -4.18 -9.11 -11.90
N THR A 67 -4.77 -10.24 -12.09
CA THR A 67 -4.96 -10.78 -13.43
C THR A 67 -5.95 -9.82 -14.10
N LEU A 68 -5.45 -8.92 -14.93
CA LEU A 68 -6.29 -8.18 -15.87
C LEU A 68 -6.81 -9.19 -16.92
N THR A 69 -7.52 -10.22 -16.43
CA THR A 69 -8.13 -11.26 -17.24
C THR A 69 -9.33 -10.65 -17.95
N GLY A 70 -9.27 -10.60 -19.24
CA GLY A 70 -10.34 -10.12 -20.09
C GLY A 70 -9.95 -9.03 -21.07
N LEU A 71 -8.74 -8.48 -20.98
CA LEU A 71 -8.20 -7.62 -22.02
C LEU A 71 -7.76 -8.47 -23.21
N GLU A 72 -8.34 -8.23 -24.38
CA GLU A 72 -7.89 -8.84 -25.64
C GLU A 72 -6.57 -8.19 -26.08
N LEU A 73 -5.48 -8.57 -25.41
CA LEU A 73 -4.12 -8.15 -25.75
C LEU A 73 -3.40 -9.24 -26.54
N SER A 74 -2.53 -8.83 -27.45
CA SER A 74 -1.56 -9.77 -28.02
C SER A 74 -0.59 -10.26 -26.94
N ALA A 75 -0.03 -11.46 -27.10
CA ALA A 75 0.92 -12.02 -26.12
C ALA A 75 2.09 -11.07 -25.78
N LYS A 76 2.53 -10.26 -26.75
CA LYS A 76 3.57 -9.26 -26.56
C LYS A 76 3.11 -8.11 -25.65
N LEU A 77 1.92 -7.58 -25.87
CA LEU A 77 1.35 -6.50 -25.08
C LEU A 77 1.01 -6.97 -23.65
N GLU A 78 0.52 -8.20 -23.53
CA GLU A 78 0.26 -8.81 -22.23
C GLU A 78 1.54 -8.98 -21.40
N ALA A 79 2.63 -9.45 -22.03
CA ALA A 79 3.93 -9.56 -21.37
C ALA A 79 4.46 -8.19 -20.91
N LEU A 80 4.33 -7.17 -21.78
CA LEU A 80 4.73 -5.80 -21.44
C LEU A 80 3.92 -5.23 -20.27
N LEU A 81 2.59 -5.38 -20.33
CA LEU A 81 1.72 -4.94 -19.24
C LEU A 81 2.06 -5.65 -17.91
N LYS A 82 2.26 -6.96 -17.96
CA LYS A 82 2.65 -7.74 -16.79
C LYS A 82 3.96 -7.22 -16.18
N GLU A 83 4.94 -6.90 -17.02
CA GLU A 83 6.20 -6.36 -16.56
C GLU A 83 6.03 -4.99 -15.87
N VAL A 84 5.19 -4.10 -16.40
CA VAL A 84 4.82 -2.84 -15.75
C VAL A 84 4.14 -3.09 -14.40
N LEU A 85 3.18 -3.99 -14.34
CA LEU A 85 2.44 -4.30 -13.13
C LEU A 85 3.30 -4.94 -12.03
N MET A 86 4.42 -5.56 -12.39
CA MET A 86 5.41 -6.07 -11.43
C MET A 86 6.27 -4.98 -10.80
N LYS A 87 6.30 -3.76 -11.36
CA LYS A 87 7.08 -2.66 -10.77
C LYS A 87 6.41 -2.13 -9.48
N PRO A 88 7.20 -1.51 -8.59
CA PRO A 88 6.65 -0.82 -7.42
C PRO A 88 5.60 0.24 -7.81
N GLN A 89 4.67 0.53 -6.93
CA GLN A 89 3.55 1.45 -7.16
C GLN A 89 4.00 2.81 -7.74
N ILE A 90 5.00 3.42 -7.12
CA ILE A 90 5.55 4.70 -7.58
C ILE A 90 6.11 4.61 -9.00
N MET A 91 6.77 3.50 -9.34
CA MET A 91 7.35 3.31 -10.66
C MET A 91 6.26 3.09 -11.73
N ARG A 92 5.18 2.40 -11.40
CA ARG A 92 4.03 2.26 -12.30
C ARG A 92 3.42 3.61 -12.65
N GLY A 93 3.26 4.47 -11.64
CA GLY A 93 2.78 5.84 -11.84
C GLY A 93 3.73 6.66 -12.72
N ILE A 94 5.03 6.65 -12.45
CA ILE A 94 6.03 7.34 -13.27
C ILE A 94 5.98 6.86 -14.72
N ILE A 95 5.92 5.55 -14.96
CA ILE A 95 5.80 4.97 -16.31
C ILE A 95 4.54 5.48 -16.99
N HIS A 96 3.39 5.45 -16.30
CA HIS A 96 2.13 5.90 -16.89
C HIS A 96 2.17 7.39 -17.24
N LEU A 97 2.61 8.23 -16.32
CA LEU A 97 2.70 9.67 -16.53
C LEU A 97 3.67 10.04 -17.66
N TYR A 98 4.77 9.32 -17.80
CA TYR A 98 5.78 9.57 -18.81
C TYR A 98 5.38 9.07 -20.21
N TYR A 99 4.98 7.79 -20.34
CA TYR A 99 4.74 7.15 -21.63
C TYR A 99 3.29 7.29 -22.14
N GLU A 100 2.33 7.51 -21.26
CA GLU A 100 0.92 7.70 -21.67
C GLU A 100 0.53 9.17 -21.71
N ASN A 101 0.82 9.91 -20.65
CA ASN A 101 0.41 11.30 -20.57
C ASN A 101 1.43 12.28 -21.16
N ASP A 102 2.56 11.78 -21.72
CA ASP A 102 3.65 12.56 -22.30
C ASP A 102 4.17 13.68 -21.38
N LEU A 103 4.15 13.46 -20.06
CA LEU A 103 4.63 14.45 -19.11
C LEU A 103 6.17 14.38 -19.01
N ASP A 104 6.80 15.55 -19.02
CA ASP A 104 8.23 15.66 -18.74
C ASP A 104 8.55 15.41 -17.26
N VAL A 105 9.82 15.25 -16.95
CA VAL A 105 10.30 14.93 -15.60
C VAL A 105 9.85 15.97 -14.57
N ASN A 106 9.82 17.25 -14.94
CA ASN A 106 9.43 18.34 -14.05
C ASN A 106 7.95 18.23 -13.68
N ARG A 107 7.10 18.00 -14.68
CA ARG A 107 5.66 17.82 -14.49
C ARG A 107 5.35 16.57 -13.68
N ILE A 108 6.07 15.47 -13.93
CA ILE A 108 5.94 14.25 -13.10
C ILE A 108 6.35 14.52 -11.66
N ALA A 109 7.41 15.30 -11.43
CA ALA A 109 7.85 15.70 -10.10
C ALA A 109 6.76 16.53 -9.38
N GLU A 110 6.11 17.49 -10.07
CA GLU A 110 4.99 18.26 -9.54
C GLU A 110 3.78 17.37 -9.16
N VAL A 111 3.42 16.40 -10.03
CA VAL A 111 2.30 15.46 -9.77
C VAL A 111 2.61 14.52 -8.60
N THR A 112 3.82 13.98 -8.57
CA THR A 112 4.18 12.92 -7.61
C THR A 112 4.66 13.45 -6.26
N GLY A 113 5.09 14.71 -6.21
CA GLY A 113 5.77 15.30 -5.05
C GLY A 113 7.20 14.78 -4.85
N GLU A 114 7.76 14.07 -5.83
CA GLU A 114 9.12 13.54 -5.81
C GLU A 114 10.09 14.52 -6.49
N SER A 115 11.40 14.37 -6.22
CA SER A 115 12.38 15.22 -6.89
C SER A 115 12.62 14.77 -8.35
N GLU A 116 12.91 15.74 -9.24
CA GLU A 116 13.28 15.47 -10.64
C GLU A 116 14.43 14.47 -10.76
N LYS A 117 15.43 14.58 -9.88
CA LYS A 117 16.56 13.67 -9.81
C LYS A 117 16.10 12.24 -9.50
N TYR A 118 15.12 12.08 -8.61
CA TYR A 118 14.55 10.78 -8.30
C TYR A 118 13.83 10.21 -9.51
N ILE A 119 12.94 11.00 -10.16
CA ILE A 119 12.18 10.58 -11.35
C ILE A 119 13.13 10.16 -12.47
N SER A 120 14.10 11.02 -12.84
CA SER A 120 15.12 10.71 -13.86
C SER A 120 15.90 9.45 -13.51
N GLY A 121 16.26 9.30 -12.22
CA GLY A 121 16.95 8.11 -11.74
C GLY A 121 16.11 6.83 -11.80
N GLN A 122 14.78 6.92 -11.66
CA GLN A 122 13.89 5.77 -11.85
C GLN A 122 13.75 5.41 -13.33
N LEU A 123 13.53 6.39 -14.20
CA LEU A 123 13.44 6.16 -15.63
C LEU A 123 14.73 5.57 -16.22
N SER A 124 15.90 6.05 -15.79
CA SER A 124 17.20 5.54 -16.23
C SER A 124 17.52 4.12 -15.76
N LYS A 125 16.83 3.61 -14.75
CA LYS A 125 16.95 2.21 -14.30
C LYS A 125 16.12 1.23 -15.12
N LEU A 126 15.26 1.71 -16.00
CA LEU A 126 14.55 0.83 -16.91
C LEU A 126 15.53 0.17 -17.88
N PRO A 127 15.45 -1.16 -18.08
CA PRO A 127 16.19 -1.83 -19.14
C PRO A 127 15.90 -1.16 -20.49
N ALA A 128 16.90 -0.97 -21.34
CA ALA A 128 16.75 -0.30 -22.61
C ALA A 128 15.65 -0.94 -23.49
N GLU A 129 15.60 -2.28 -23.49
CA GLU A 129 14.58 -3.05 -24.23
C GLU A 129 13.16 -2.76 -23.72
N LEU A 130 12.99 -2.64 -22.39
CA LEU A 130 11.71 -2.29 -21.78
C LEU A 130 11.33 -0.85 -22.12
N ALA A 131 12.25 0.10 -22.01
CA ALA A 131 12.00 1.50 -22.33
C ALA A 131 11.58 1.67 -23.80
N GLU A 132 12.24 0.99 -24.75
CA GLU A 132 11.87 0.98 -26.15
C GLU A 132 10.49 0.34 -26.39
N ALA A 133 10.18 -0.77 -25.69
CA ALA A 133 8.89 -1.42 -25.81
C ALA A 133 7.76 -0.54 -25.24
N LEU A 134 8.00 0.17 -24.15
CA LEU A 134 7.05 1.13 -23.55
C LEU A 134 6.79 2.28 -24.52
N ASP A 135 7.84 2.88 -25.07
CA ASP A 135 7.70 3.98 -26.04
C ASP A 135 6.85 3.60 -27.25
N LYS A 136 7.02 2.38 -27.77
CA LYS A 136 6.29 1.91 -28.95
C LYS A 136 4.87 1.43 -28.67
N HIS A 137 4.60 0.84 -27.52
CA HIS A 137 3.41 0.03 -27.33
C HIS A 137 2.57 0.38 -26.10
N TYR A 138 3.07 1.22 -25.20
CA TYR A 138 2.38 1.48 -23.94
C TYR A 138 1.03 2.19 -24.15
N LYS A 139 0.99 3.15 -25.06
CA LYS A 139 -0.25 3.86 -25.44
C LYS A 139 -1.30 2.89 -26.00
N GLU A 140 -0.87 1.88 -26.79
CA GLU A 140 -1.79 0.86 -27.28
C GLU A 140 -2.41 0.04 -26.15
N ILE A 141 -1.62 -0.31 -25.14
CA ILE A 141 -2.12 -0.99 -23.94
C ILE A 141 -3.15 -0.12 -23.22
N CYS A 142 -2.85 1.15 -23.01
CA CYS A 142 -3.77 2.07 -22.34
C CYS A 142 -5.08 2.28 -23.11
N ILE A 143 -5.03 2.35 -24.45
CA ILE A 143 -6.22 2.39 -25.31
C ILE A 143 -7.08 1.13 -25.10
N LYS A 144 -6.45 -0.06 -25.02
CA LYS A 144 -7.18 -1.32 -24.77
C LYS A 144 -7.79 -1.38 -23.37
N ILE A 145 -7.08 -0.88 -22.35
CA ILE A 145 -7.62 -0.76 -20.99
C ILE A 145 -8.85 0.14 -20.96
N ARG A 146 -8.80 1.30 -21.62
CA ARG A 146 -9.95 2.22 -21.73
C ARG A 146 -11.10 1.67 -22.56
N ALA A 147 -10.80 0.77 -23.49
CA ALA A 147 -11.79 0.12 -24.34
C ALA A 147 -12.51 -1.06 -23.67
N GLU A 148 -12.11 -1.46 -22.48
CA GLU A 148 -12.75 -2.56 -21.78
C GLU A 148 -14.23 -2.23 -21.46
N ASP A 149 -15.13 -3.16 -21.81
CA ASP A 149 -16.56 -2.94 -21.68
C ASP A 149 -17.03 -2.62 -20.27
N LYS A 150 -16.39 -3.21 -19.25
CA LYS A 150 -16.73 -2.93 -17.83
C LYS A 150 -16.40 -1.50 -17.43
N LEU A 151 -15.26 -0.98 -17.92
CA LEU A 151 -14.86 0.38 -17.70
C LEU A 151 -15.78 1.35 -18.44
N LYS A 152 -16.03 1.10 -19.73
CA LYS A 152 -16.96 1.91 -20.53
C LYS A 152 -18.34 1.96 -19.92
N ALA A 153 -18.88 0.80 -19.51
CA ALA A 153 -20.20 0.75 -18.88
C ALA A 153 -20.23 1.57 -17.57
N TYR A 154 -19.17 1.57 -16.79
CA TYR A 154 -19.08 2.36 -15.56
C TYR A 154 -19.00 3.86 -15.85
N VAL A 155 -18.12 4.27 -16.75
CA VAL A 155 -17.92 5.68 -17.15
C VAL A 155 -19.18 6.24 -17.80
N VAL A 156 -19.78 5.53 -18.76
CA VAL A 156 -21.03 5.92 -19.43
C VAL A 156 -22.16 6.07 -18.42
N LYS A 157 -22.33 5.12 -17.53
CA LYS A 157 -23.38 5.17 -16.49
C LYS A 157 -23.17 6.36 -15.55
N ALA A 158 -21.92 6.68 -15.21
CA ALA A 158 -21.56 7.84 -14.40
C ALA A 158 -21.84 9.14 -15.14
N SER A 159 -21.55 9.21 -16.45
CA SER A 159 -21.84 10.36 -17.33
C SER A 159 -23.34 10.60 -17.48
N ASP A 160 -24.12 9.55 -17.74
CA ASP A 160 -25.54 9.64 -18.02
C ASP A 160 -26.37 10.10 -16.81
N THR A 161 -25.97 9.69 -15.61
CA THR A 161 -26.73 10.05 -14.41
C THR A 161 -26.39 11.43 -13.89
N GLY A 162 -25.11 11.90 -14.04
CA GLY A 162 -24.64 13.15 -13.45
C GLY A 162 -24.94 13.26 -11.96
N ASP A 163 -25.46 12.19 -11.39
CA ASP A 163 -25.94 12.13 -10.02
C ASP A 163 -24.77 11.80 -9.08
N ARG A 164 -24.46 12.75 -8.20
CA ARG A 164 -23.43 12.57 -7.16
C ARG A 164 -23.62 11.27 -6.38
N ARG A 165 -24.84 10.79 -6.21
CA ARG A 165 -25.14 9.54 -5.47
C ARG A 165 -24.59 8.28 -6.15
N MET A 166 -24.28 8.34 -7.44
CA MET A 166 -23.63 7.21 -8.13
C MET A 166 -22.17 7.05 -7.75
N PHE A 167 -21.55 8.14 -7.34
CA PHE A 167 -20.16 8.16 -6.87
C PHE A 167 -20.04 8.03 -5.35
N GLU A 168 -21.18 8.17 -4.63
CA GLU A 168 -21.27 7.67 -3.26
C GLU A 168 -21.09 6.15 -3.38
N VAL A 169 -19.82 5.71 -3.37
CA VAL A 169 -19.53 4.34 -3.01
C VAL A 169 -20.23 4.16 -1.68
N LYS A 170 -21.40 3.50 -1.68
CA LYS A 170 -21.81 2.83 -0.48
C LYS A 170 -20.56 2.04 -0.14
N GLU A 171 -19.84 2.46 0.91
CA GLU A 171 -18.96 1.54 1.57
C GLU A 171 -19.84 0.31 1.70
N ASP A 172 -19.59 -0.66 0.79
CA ASP A 172 -20.26 -1.94 0.92
C ASP A 172 -19.87 -2.30 2.31
N ALA A 173 -20.83 -2.14 3.19
CA ALA A 173 -20.63 -2.33 4.61
C ALA A 173 -19.90 -3.65 4.64
N VAL A 174 -18.61 -3.57 4.91
CA VAL A 174 -17.64 -4.70 4.86
C VAL A 174 -18.50 -5.84 5.29
N PRO A 175 -18.81 -6.84 4.42
CA PRO A 175 -19.87 -7.77 4.74
C PRO A 175 -19.46 -8.23 6.12
N ILE A 176 -20.17 -7.69 7.14
CA ILE A 176 -19.87 -8.02 8.53
C ILE A 176 -20.06 -9.51 8.43
N HIS A 177 -18.91 -10.18 8.29
CA HIS A 177 -18.86 -11.62 8.05
C HIS A 177 -19.73 -12.17 9.14
N ARG A 178 -21.03 -12.39 8.83
CA ARG A 178 -22.00 -12.86 9.81
C ARG A 178 -21.55 -14.24 10.14
N TRP A 179 -20.65 -14.24 11.13
CA TRP A 179 -20.07 -15.46 11.67
C TRP A 179 -21.19 -16.42 11.88
N THR A 180 -21.12 -17.54 11.21
CA THR A 180 -22.09 -18.60 11.41
C THR A 180 -22.11 -18.94 12.89
N LYS A 181 -23.23 -19.45 13.40
CA LYS A 181 -23.31 -19.87 14.80
C LYS A 181 -22.12 -20.73 15.21
N LYS A 182 -21.64 -21.61 14.30
CA LYS A 182 -20.45 -22.46 14.51
C LYS A 182 -19.16 -21.63 14.66
N GLN A 183 -18.93 -20.62 13.84
CA GLN A 183 -17.76 -19.76 13.93
C GLN A 183 -17.73 -18.92 15.21
N LYS A 184 -18.90 -18.40 15.65
CA LYS A 184 -19.03 -17.70 16.93
C LYS A 184 -18.65 -18.61 18.11
N VAL A 185 -19.13 -19.85 18.09
CA VAL A 185 -18.81 -20.83 19.13
C VAL A 185 -17.30 -21.16 19.14
N ILE A 186 -16.68 -21.33 17.96
CA ILE A 186 -15.24 -21.60 17.85
C ILE A 186 -14.43 -20.42 18.43
N VAL A 187 -14.79 -19.18 18.12
CA VAL A 187 -14.07 -18.01 18.66
C VAL A 187 -14.22 -17.90 20.18
N VAL A 188 -15.41 -18.17 20.70
CA VAL A 188 -15.63 -18.19 22.17
C VAL A 188 -14.77 -19.27 22.82
N ILE A 189 -14.69 -20.46 22.23
CA ILE A 189 -13.85 -21.55 22.75
C ILE A 189 -12.35 -21.15 22.71
N ILE A 190 -11.88 -20.56 21.60
CA ILE A 190 -10.49 -20.11 21.48
C ILE A 190 -10.19 -19.03 22.52
N ALA A 191 -11.08 -18.05 22.69
CA ALA A 191 -10.93 -17.00 23.68
C ALA A 191 -10.87 -17.57 25.10
N ALA A 192 -11.73 -18.54 25.43
CA ALA A 192 -11.71 -19.22 26.72
C ALA A 192 -10.38 -19.97 26.96
N ILE A 193 -9.89 -20.70 25.96
CA ILE A 193 -8.60 -21.40 26.05
C ILE A 193 -7.45 -20.42 26.30
N ILE A 194 -7.40 -19.32 25.57
CA ILE A 194 -6.38 -18.26 25.74
C ILE A 194 -6.45 -17.69 27.16
N THR A 195 -7.64 -17.40 27.66
CA THR A 195 -7.83 -16.88 29.01
C THR A 195 -7.33 -17.88 30.07
N ILE A 196 -7.63 -19.17 29.94
CA ILE A 196 -7.16 -20.22 30.85
C ILE A 196 -5.62 -20.30 30.79
N LEU A 197 -5.02 -20.28 29.62
CA LEU A 197 -3.56 -20.32 29.45
C LEU A 197 -2.90 -19.12 30.11
N VAL A 198 -3.44 -17.92 29.96
CA VAL A 198 -2.93 -16.70 30.58
C VAL A 198 -3.03 -16.79 32.10
N CYS A 199 -4.15 -17.30 32.65
CA CYS A 199 -4.34 -17.50 34.09
C CYS A 199 -3.40 -18.54 34.69
N ILE A 200 -2.92 -19.51 33.91
CA ILE A 200 -1.95 -20.52 34.37
C ILE A 200 -0.51 -20.02 34.22
N VAL A 201 -0.18 -19.41 33.08
CA VAL A 201 1.19 -19.00 32.77
C VAL A 201 1.65 -17.83 33.65
N ILE A 202 0.78 -16.85 33.91
CA ILE A 202 1.17 -15.68 34.72
C ILE A 202 1.59 -16.07 36.15
N PRO A 203 0.83 -16.89 36.91
CA PRO A 203 1.26 -17.28 38.26
C PRO A 203 2.53 -18.13 38.26
N ILE A 204 2.68 -19.07 37.29
CA ILE A 204 3.90 -19.87 37.17
C ILE A 204 5.11 -18.96 36.92
N TRP A 205 4.97 -17.98 36.02
CA TRP A 205 6.03 -17.06 35.70
C TRP A 205 6.39 -16.15 36.88
N SER A 206 5.39 -15.68 37.66
CA SER A 206 5.65 -14.88 38.85
C SER A 206 6.37 -15.69 39.94
N ALA A 207 5.95 -16.94 40.16
CA ALA A 207 6.62 -17.84 41.12
C ALA A 207 8.07 -18.15 40.69
N TYR A 208 8.31 -18.31 39.38
CA TYR A 208 9.66 -18.53 38.84
C TYR A 208 10.56 -17.30 39.03
N ILE A 209 10.03 -16.08 38.83
CA ILE A 209 10.77 -14.83 39.09
C ILE A 209 11.10 -14.68 40.57
N GLU A 210 10.18 -15.02 41.49
CA GLU A 210 10.41 -14.98 42.93
C GLU A 210 11.50 -15.98 43.37
N MET A 211 11.50 -17.18 42.77
CA MET A 211 12.53 -18.18 43.02
C MET A 211 13.93 -17.68 42.60
N ILE A 212 14.04 -17.09 41.40
CA ILE A 212 15.33 -16.51 40.94
C ILE A 212 15.79 -15.35 41.83
N LYS A 213 14.86 -14.54 42.34
CA LYS A 213 15.22 -13.46 43.29
C LYS A 213 15.73 -14.01 44.61
N ALA A 214 15.09 -15.04 45.14
CA ALA A 214 15.51 -15.72 46.36
C ALA A 214 16.90 -16.39 46.22
N GLU A 215 17.18 -17.02 45.08
CA GLU A 215 18.52 -17.56 44.78
C GLU A 215 19.59 -16.45 44.74
N ARG A 216 19.30 -15.29 44.15
CA ARG A 216 20.24 -14.16 44.12
C ARG A 216 20.48 -13.53 45.48
N GLU A 217 19.49 -13.53 46.36
CA GLU A 217 19.65 -13.02 47.71
C GLU A 217 20.50 -13.96 48.59
N MET A 218 20.46 -15.27 48.34
CA MET A 218 21.31 -16.25 49.03
C MET A 218 22.78 -16.20 48.57
N ASP A 219 23.06 -15.82 47.31
CA ASP A 219 24.43 -15.72 46.81
C ASP A 219 25.15 -14.41 47.26
N PHE A 220 24.46 -13.51 47.94
CA PHE A 220 25.03 -12.25 48.45
C PHE A 220 25.31 -12.25 49.96
N GLU A 221 25.18 -13.37 50.67
CA GLU A 221 25.81 -13.50 51.98
C GLU A 221 27.32 -13.66 51.79
N GLU A 222 28.03 -12.55 51.70
CA GLU A 222 29.50 -12.50 51.83
C GLU A 222 29.92 -13.21 53.10
N PRO A 223 30.85 -14.18 53.07
CA PRO A 223 31.44 -14.70 54.28
C PRO A 223 32.20 -13.55 54.96
N ALA A 224 31.82 -13.26 56.17
CA ALA A 224 32.54 -12.33 57.03
C ALA A 224 34.00 -12.72 57.12
N THR A 225 34.87 -12.05 56.35
CA THR A 225 36.30 -12.15 56.51
C THR A 225 36.74 -11.21 57.62
N ASP A 226 36.55 -11.65 58.84
CA ASP A 226 37.34 -11.22 59.97
C ASP A 226 38.63 -12.06 59.99
N GLU A 227 39.66 -11.59 59.30
CA GLU A 227 41.04 -11.85 59.65
C GLU A 227 41.93 -10.79 58.97
N ILE A 228 42.08 -9.66 59.69
CA ILE A 228 43.10 -8.68 59.38
C ILE A 228 44.43 -9.26 59.84
N PHE A 229 45.21 -9.84 58.96
CA PHE A 229 46.65 -10.08 59.23
C PHE A 229 47.38 -8.76 59.14
N SER A 230 47.67 -8.19 60.32
CA SER A 230 48.62 -7.09 60.48
C SER A 230 50.03 -7.65 60.32
N TYR A 231 50.66 -7.49 59.18
CA TYR A 231 52.11 -7.59 59.06
C TYR A 231 52.73 -6.27 59.45
N THR A 232 53.32 -6.24 60.64
CA THR A 232 54.30 -5.22 61.08
C THR A 232 55.60 -5.44 60.29
N TYR A 233 55.94 -4.50 59.43
CA TYR A 233 57.26 -4.40 58.81
C TYR A 233 58.20 -3.66 59.71
N GLU A 234 59.18 -4.34 60.28
CA GLU A 234 60.35 -3.74 60.89
C GLU A 234 61.36 -3.34 59.82
N PRO A 235 61.85 -2.12 59.79
CA PRO A 235 62.98 -1.77 58.92
C PRO A 235 64.27 -2.10 59.61
N ASP A 236 65.09 -2.96 59.06
CA ASP A 236 66.47 -3.15 59.48
C ASP A 236 67.30 -1.91 59.13
N GLU A 237 67.92 -1.37 60.13
CA GLU A 237 69.00 -0.42 60.02
C GLU A 237 70.29 -1.17 59.63
N GLU A 238 70.93 -0.75 58.53
CA GLU A 238 72.36 -0.46 58.35
C GLU A 238 72.64 0.28 57.10
#